data_07c95bd79d34271665667c2f7de32514
#
_entry.id   07c95bd79d34271665667c2f7de32514
#
_cell.length_a   1.000
_cell.length_b   1.000
_cell.length_c   1.000
_cell.angle_alpha   90.00
_cell.angle_beta   90.00
_cell.angle_gamma   90.00
#
_symmetry.space_group_name_H-M   'P 1'
#
loop_
_entity.id
_entity.type
_entity.pdbx_description
1 polymer ?
#
loop_
_entity_poly.entity_id
_entity_poly.type
_entity_poly.pdbx_seq_one_letter_code
_entity_poly.pdbx_strand_id
1 'polypeptide(L)'
;MLKGICTTVAAPLLSVVTGTVQDASTGEAVIGAAVILQNTTYGAVADADGRFVINNVKPGTYTIEVQMLSYQRVVIEGCQIKPGENTLPLISLQPSAEEIDEVVVTTVRRLSSEAAVMQAVRNSKMVVSGVSKQMIARTQDRDAGEVVRRIPGISIIDDKFIVARGLSQRYNNVWVNDAAIPSSEADSRAFSFDLIPAGQIENIMILKSPVPEIPADFTGGFVKINTKDTPGELPFALSYSIGFNTATFGHDFLYNPGSGSDWFGCDNGKRGVRGGITGAFDNDDPDFVTDMTRHGFNNDWSIKTRKPIPDQRFSFSYGHSFRLGNGADLALNGALNYSYATRTFSNMENSRYGVYNKVEDKPEYYYKYTDDQYQTNVKVGALLNLAYLNGKNRYYFRNIFNQIGQDKLTLREGWQNMSSLYIQEKTEYCYTSRSTYSGQIAGVHTLEQGTLDWDAGYSYADKNQPDRRIVNRQENDIVGDAHYGQMQIDQNEIRRDFMKLREHIASAGINYSCTLREGSSFAPELKVGLYGESLLFP
;
A
#
# COMPACT_ATOMS: atom_id res chain seq x y z
N MET A 1 25.23 -47.03 53.12
CA MET A 1 24.94 -47.53 51.77
C MET A 1 23.58 -47.07 51.36
N LEU A 2 23.49 -45.94 50.63
CA LEU A 2 22.25 -45.50 50.00
C LEU A 2 22.32 -45.89 48.52
N LYS A 3 21.47 -46.82 48.12
CA LYS A 3 21.25 -47.15 46.71
C LYS A 3 20.30 -46.08 46.10
N GLY A 4 20.83 -45.21 45.26
CA GLY A 4 20.04 -44.32 44.43
C GLY A 4 19.37 -45.12 43.31
N ILE A 5 18.03 -45.08 43.24
CA ILE A 5 17.24 -45.60 42.12
C ILE A 5 17.22 -44.51 41.07
N CYS A 6 17.97 -44.69 39.99
CA CYS A 6 17.93 -43.86 38.82
C CYS A 6 16.75 -44.34 37.93
N THR A 7 15.61 -43.68 38.02
CA THR A 7 14.50 -43.89 37.08
C THR A 7 14.78 -43.07 35.81
N THR A 8 15.24 -43.76 34.77
CA THR A 8 15.28 -43.20 33.42
C THR A 8 13.85 -43.05 32.91
N VAL A 9 13.37 -41.82 32.86
CA VAL A 9 12.14 -41.47 32.11
C VAL A 9 12.51 -41.55 30.63
N ALA A 10 12.06 -42.58 29.94
CA ALA A 10 12.17 -42.68 28.50
C ALA A 10 11.33 -41.55 27.88
N ALA A 11 11.97 -40.63 27.14
CA ALA A 11 11.26 -39.65 26.35
C ALA A 11 10.34 -40.38 25.34
N PRO A 12 9.11 -39.93 25.15
CA PRO A 12 8.22 -40.57 24.17
C PRO A 12 8.87 -40.44 22.78
N LEU A 13 9.12 -41.56 22.12
CA LEU A 13 9.58 -41.64 20.74
C LEU A 13 8.49 -41.06 19.86
N LEU A 14 8.70 -39.83 19.35
CA LEU A 14 7.81 -39.18 18.41
C LEU A 14 7.95 -39.84 17.04
N SER A 15 6.84 -39.90 16.31
CA SER A 15 6.77 -40.55 15.00
C SER A 15 6.66 -39.52 13.89
N VAL A 16 7.14 -39.91 12.71
CA VAL A 16 6.97 -39.17 11.47
C VAL A 16 6.02 -39.97 10.56
N VAL A 17 5.03 -39.32 10.01
CA VAL A 17 4.08 -39.91 9.07
C VAL A 17 4.29 -39.28 7.69
N THR A 18 4.58 -40.12 6.70
CA THR A 18 4.80 -39.72 5.31
C THR A 18 3.80 -40.41 4.39
N GLY A 19 3.51 -39.79 3.24
CA GLY A 19 2.66 -40.40 2.22
C GLY A 19 2.61 -39.54 0.96
N THR A 20 1.88 -40.04 -0.03
CA THR A 20 1.69 -39.34 -1.32
C THR A 20 0.21 -39.32 -1.67
N VAL A 21 -0.26 -38.21 -2.21
CA VAL A 21 -1.63 -37.98 -2.67
C VAL A 21 -1.61 -37.78 -4.20
N GLN A 22 -2.42 -38.56 -4.92
CA GLN A 22 -2.55 -38.47 -6.36
C GLN A 22 -4.01 -38.42 -6.83
N ASP A 23 -4.26 -37.94 -8.02
CA ASP A 23 -5.53 -38.02 -8.71
C ASP A 23 -5.80 -39.43 -9.17
N ALA A 24 -6.96 -39.99 -8.82
CA ALA A 24 -7.34 -41.38 -9.17
C ALA A 24 -7.58 -41.59 -10.67
N SER A 25 -7.88 -40.53 -11.42
CA SER A 25 -8.20 -40.61 -12.86
C SER A 25 -6.97 -40.36 -13.73
N THR A 26 -6.08 -39.44 -13.32
CA THR A 26 -4.92 -39.05 -14.15
C THR A 26 -3.61 -39.63 -13.63
N GLY A 27 -3.55 -40.05 -12.36
CA GLY A 27 -2.32 -40.46 -11.69
C GLY A 27 -1.35 -39.32 -11.37
N GLU A 28 -1.75 -38.08 -11.61
CA GLU A 28 -0.93 -36.90 -11.31
C GLU A 28 -0.95 -36.56 -9.82
N ALA A 29 0.12 -35.94 -9.34
CA ALA A 29 0.22 -35.48 -7.97
C ALA A 29 -0.84 -34.41 -7.63
N VAL A 30 -1.57 -34.56 -6.53
CA VAL A 30 -2.52 -33.57 -6.06
C VAL A 30 -1.82 -32.58 -5.12
N ILE A 31 -1.37 -31.48 -5.70
CA ILE A 31 -0.66 -30.41 -4.99
C ILE A 31 -1.63 -29.67 -4.05
N GLY A 32 -1.22 -29.47 -2.80
CA GLY A 32 -2.00 -28.68 -1.83
C GLY A 32 -3.11 -29.45 -1.13
N ALA A 33 -3.20 -30.79 -1.29
CA ALA A 33 -4.13 -31.61 -0.52
C ALA A 33 -3.81 -31.52 0.98
N ALA A 34 -4.82 -31.20 1.81
CA ALA A 34 -4.68 -31.17 3.26
C ALA A 34 -4.87 -32.56 3.84
N VAL A 35 -3.88 -33.04 4.59
CA VAL A 35 -3.89 -34.30 5.32
C VAL A 35 -3.95 -34.01 6.81
N ILE A 36 -5.00 -34.42 7.50
CA ILE A 36 -5.28 -34.07 8.89
C ILE A 36 -5.56 -35.34 9.68
N LEU A 37 -4.97 -35.48 10.85
CA LEU A 37 -5.33 -36.51 11.82
C LEU A 37 -6.52 -35.99 12.66
N GLN A 38 -7.68 -36.59 12.50
CA GLN A 38 -8.92 -36.13 13.15
C GLN A 38 -8.78 -36.04 14.69
N ASN A 39 -9.42 -35.03 15.26
CA ASN A 39 -9.40 -34.73 16.70
C ASN A 39 -8.00 -34.41 17.24
N THR A 40 -7.06 -34.01 16.41
CA THR A 40 -5.70 -33.60 16.79
C THR A 40 -5.31 -32.29 16.08
N THR A 41 -4.16 -31.74 16.48
CA THR A 41 -3.53 -30.61 15.81
C THR A 41 -2.52 -31.04 14.75
N TYR A 42 -2.39 -32.34 14.47
CA TYR A 42 -1.44 -32.88 13.53
C TYR A 42 -2.00 -32.84 12.10
N GLY A 43 -1.25 -32.24 11.19
CA GLY A 43 -1.61 -32.17 9.78
C GLY A 43 -0.46 -31.67 8.92
N ALA A 44 -0.55 -31.91 7.63
CA ALA A 44 0.38 -31.42 6.62
C ALA A 44 -0.37 -31.13 5.31
N VAL A 45 0.30 -30.41 4.42
CA VAL A 45 -0.18 -30.12 3.07
C VAL A 45 0.77 -30.81 2.08
N ALA A 46 0.21 -31.43 1.04
CA ALA A 46 0.98 -32.11 0.01
C ALA A 46 1.77 -31.09 -0.83
N ASP A 47 3.05 -31.40 -1.10
CA ASP A 47 3.97 -30.60 -1.91
C ASP A 47 3.71 -30.70 -3.42
N ALA A 48 4.65 -30.20 -4.24
CA ALA A 48 4.55 -30.22 -5.69
C ALA A 48 4.55 -31.63 -6.30
N ASP A 49 5.11 -32.60 -5.59
CA ASP A 49 5.14 -34.02 -5.98
C ASP A 49 4.00 -34.83 -5.32
N GLY A 50 3.06 -34.14 -4.66
CA GLY A 50 1.96 -34.75 -3.92
C GLY A 50 2.37 -35.42 -2.61
N ARG A 51 3.62 -35.22 -2.13
CA ARG A 51 4.14 -35.82 -0.92
C ARG A 51 3.82 -34.95 0.29
N PHE A 52 3.53 -35.58 1.42
CA PHE A 52 3.35 -34.89 2.70
C PHE A 52 4.16 -35.55 3.81
N VAL A 53 4.51 -34.74 4.80
CA VAL A 53 5.25 -35.19 5.99
C VAL A 53 4.63 -34.54 7.24
N ILE A 54 4.11 -35.36 8.15
CA ILE A 54 3.60 -34.94 9.45
C ILE A 54 4.61 -35.32 10.52
N ASN A 55 5.23 -34.34 11.14
CA ASN A 55 6.25 -34.54 12.16
C ASN A 55 5.66 -34.56 13.58
N ASN A 56 6.40 -35.17 14.51
CA ASN A 56 6.13 -35.15 15.95
C ASN A 56 4.78 -35.76 16.35
N VAL A 57 4.27 -36.73 15.60
CA VAL A 57 3.04 -37.44 15.91
C VAL A 57 3.29 -38.44 17.06
N LYS A 58 2.42 -38.45 18.05
CA LYS A 58 2.48 -39.47 19.13
C LYS A 58 2.06 -40.83 18.56
N PRO A 59 2.71 -41.93 18.93
CA PRO A 59 2.26 -43.28 18.55
C PRO A 59 0.80 -43.53 19.03
N GLY A 60 -0.01 -44.10 18.18
CA GLY A 60 -1.42 -44.33 18.49
C GLY A 60 -2.24 -44.70 17.24
N THR A 61 -3.51 -44.94 17.43
CA THR A 61 -4.45 -45.19 16.31
C THR A 61 -5.21 -43.90 15.98
N TYR A 62 -5.16 -43.51 14.70
CA TYR A 62 -5.74 -42.28 14.22
C TYR A 62 -6.66 -42.52 13.03
N THR A 63 -7.60 -41.63 12.85
CA THR A 63 -8.37 -41.48 11.59
C THR A 63 -7.73 -40.36 10.81
N ILE A 64 -7.28 -40.66 9.60
CA ILE A 64 -6.66 -39.68 8.71
C ILE A 64 -7.70 -39.20 7.70
N GLU A 65 -7.81 -37.90 7.60
CA GLU A 65 -8.70 -37.24 6.66
C GLU A 65 -7.88 -36.50 5.61
N VAL A 66 -8.16 -36.78 4.33
CA VAL A 66 -7.53 -36.10 3.22
C VAL A 66 -8.59 -35.38 2.43
N GLN A 67 -8.39 -34.08 2.27
CA GLN A 67 -9.33 -33.23 1.55
C GLN A 67 -8.61 -32.27 0.60
N MET A 68 -9.21 -32.09 -0.56
CA MET A 68 -8.78 -31.13 -1.57
C MET A 68 -10.00 -30.61 -2.31
N LEU A 69 -9.97 -29.33 -2.67
CA LEU A 69 -11.04 -28.71 -3.45
C LEU A 69 -11.20 -29.42 -4.81
N SER A 70 -12.43 -29.74 -5.19
CA SER A 70 -12.78 -30.50 -6.42
C SER A 70 -12.46 -32.00 -6.37
N TYR A 71 -12.18 -32.56 -5.18
CA TYR A 71 -12.01 -34.00 -4.97
C TYR A 71 -12.93 -34.50 -3.86
N GLN A 72 -13.31 -35.76 -3.95
CA GLN A 72 -14.04 -36.43 -2.88
C GLN A 72 -13.13 -36.56 -1.65
N ARG A 73 -13.66 -36.23 -0.50
CA ARG A 73 -12.97 -36.38 0.77
C ARG A 73 -12.70 -37.88 1.04
N VAL A 74 -11.46 -38.22 1.36
CA VAL A 74 -11.06 -39.58 1.73
C VAL A 74 -10.80 -39.62 3.23
N VAL A 75 -11.42 -40.61 3.92
CA VAL A 75 -11.22 -40.87 5.36
C VAL A 75 -10.64 -42.27 5.51
N ILE A 76 -9.48 -42.39 6.14
CA ILE A 76 -8.80 -43.64 6.43
C ILE A 76 -8.89 -43.86 7.94
N GLU A 77 -9.73 -44.79 8.36
CA GLU A 77 -9.95 -45.12 9.77
C GLU A 77 -8.96 -46.18 10.27
N GLY A 78 -8.67 -46.12 11.57
CA GLY A 78 -7.89 -47.15 12.24
C GLY A 78 -6.40 -47.21 11.86
N CYS A 79 -5.82 -46.14 11.38
CA CYS A 79 -4.41 -46.08 10.99
C CYS A 79 -3.51 -46.15 12.24
N GLN A 80 -2.74 -47.21 12.40
CA GLN A 80 -1.81 -47.39 13.50
C GLN A 80 -0.46 -46.74 13.21
N ILE A 81 -0.14 -45.69 13.96
CA ILE A 81 1.15 -45.01 13.90
C ILE A 81 2.06 -45.58 14.99
N LYS A 82 3.14 -46.28 14.56
CA LYS A 82 4.17 -46.86 15.43
C LYS A 82 5.29 -45.85 15.68
N PRO A 83 6.08 -46.02 16.77
CA PRO A 83 7.27 -45.21 17.00
C PRO A 83 8.24 -45.28 15.79
N GLY A 84 8.70 -44.12 15.30
CA GLY A 84 9.62 -44.02 14.17
C GLY A 84 8.93 -43.54 12.88
N GLU A 85 9.46 -43.91 11.73
CA GLU A 85 8.91 -43.54 10.44
C GLU A 85 7.74 -44.44 10.04
N ASN A 86 6.62 -43.84 9.62
CA ASN A 86 5.43 -44.52 9.14
C ASN A 86 5.11 -43.98 7.76
N THR A 87 5.09 -44.83 6.76
CA THR A 87 4.68 -44.47 5.39
C THR A 87 3.27 -44.98 5.14
N LEU A 88 2.39 -44.08 4.82
CA LEU A 88 1.02 -44.42 4.42
C LEU A 88 0.99 -44.96 2.99
N PRO A 89 0.01 -45.82 2.67
CA PRO A 89 -0.21 -46.24 1.31
C PRO A 89 -0.56 -45.02 0.45
N LEU A 90 -0.38 -45.16 -0.86
CA LEU A 90 -0.75 -44.13 -1.82
C LEU A 90 -2.23 -43.77 -1.68
N ILE A 91 -2.51 -42.48 -1.50
CA ILE A 91 -3.86 -41.97 -1.31
C ILE A 91 -4.32 -41.42 -2.66
N SER A 92 -5.32 -42.07 -3.25
CA SER A 92 -5.89 -41.65 -4.53
C SER A 92 -7.19 -40.87 -4.27
N LEU A 93 -7.23 -39.60 -4.64
CA LEU A 93 -8.41 -38.76 -4.56
C LEU A 93 -9.20 -38.85 -5.87
N GLN A 94 -10.48 -39.15 -5.79
CA GLN A 94 -11.37 -39.11 -6.94
C GLN A 94 -11.84 -37.68 -7.20
N PRO A 95 -11.78 -37.17 -8.44
CA PRO A 95 -12.45 -35.92 -8.79
C PRO A 95 -13.93 -36.03 -8.41
N SER A 96 -14.43 -35.00 -7.72
CA SER A 96 -15.85 -34.95 -7.37
C SER A 96 -16.66 -34.63 -8.64
N ALA A 97 -17.32 -35.63 -9.19
CA ALA A 97 -18.29 -35.47 -10.27
C ALA A 97 -19.72 -35.27 -9.74
N GLU A 98 -19.92 -35.30 -8.41
CA GLU A 98 -21.23 -34.99 -7.83
C GLU A 98 -21.38 -33.48 -7.74
N GLU A 99 -22.47 -32.97 -8.34
CA GLU A 99 -23.16 -31.79 -7.87
C GLU A 99 -23.35 -31.98 -6.35
N ILE A 100 -22.43 -31.37 -5.58
CA ILE A 100 -22.68 -31.14 -4.17
C ILE A 100 -23.93 -30.29 -4.18
N ASP A 101 -25.06 -30.84 -3.68
CA ASP A 101 -26.14 -30.01 -3.17
C ASP A 101 -25.49 -28.79 -2.54
N GLU A 102 -25.75 -27.66 -3.13
CA GLU A 102 -25.05 -26.39 -2.98
C GLU A 102 -25.02 -25.99 -1.48
N VAL A 103 -24.15 -26.60 -0.68
CA VAL A 103 -23.55 -25.84 0.39
C VAL A 103 -22.72 -24.80 -0.34
N VAL A 104 -23.39 -23.71 -0.65
CA VAL A 104 -22.76 -22.48 -1.09
C VAL A 104 -21.83 -22.07 0.03
N VAL A 105 -20.66 -22.72 0.07
CA VAL A 105 -19.49 -22.14 0.71
C VAL A 105 -19.13 -20.98 -0.20
N THR A 106 -19.90 -19.93 -0.05
CA THR A 106 -19.58 -18.60 -0.54
C THR A 106 -18.41 -18.10 0.27
N THR A 107 -17.33 -18.85 0.19
CA THR A 107 -16.03 -18.35 0.60
C THR A 107 -15.70 -17.30 -0.45
N VAL A 108 -15.83 -16.03 -0.08
CA VAL A 108 -15.09 -14.99 -0.80
C VAL A 108 -13.71 -15.58 -1.00
N ARG A 109 -13.32 -15.81 -2.25
CA ARG A 109 -11.99 -16.35 -2.59
C ARG A 109 -10.99 -15.39 -1.99
N ARG A 110 -10.52 -15.69 -0.78
CA ARG A 110 -9.60 -14.82 -0.06
C ARG A 110 -8.28 -14.83 -0.81
N LEU A 111 -8.01 -13.79 -1.57
CA LEU A 111 -6.72 -13.59 -2.24
C LEU A 111 -5.64 -13.17 -1.22
N SER A 112 -5.73 -13.70 0.00
CA SER A 112 -4.81 -13.41 1.09
C SER A 112 -3.54 -14.27 1.05
N SER A 113 -3.64 -15.48 0.50
CA SER A 113 -2.51 -16.38 0.33
C SER A 113 -1.89 -16.25 -1.06
N GLU A 114 -0.60 -16.57 -1.14
CA GLU A 114 0.14 -16.55 -2.42
C GLU A 114 -0.45 -17.57 -3.41
N ALA A 115 -0.81 -18.76 -2.94
CA ALA A 115 -1.46 -19.78 -3.75
C ALA A 115 -2.81 -19.32 -4.33
N ALA A 116 -3.62 -18.61 -3.54
CA ALA A 116 -4.91 -18.10 -3.99
C ALA A 116 -4.74 -16.99 -5.05
N VAL A 117 -3.75 -16.10 -4.88
CA VAL A 117 -3.44 -15.09 -5.91
C VAL A 117 -2.91 -15.75 -7.19
N MET A 118 -2.01 -16.73 -7.09
CA MET A 118 -1.51 -17.48 -8.25
C MET A 118 -2.64 -18.18 -8.99
N GLN A 119 -3.55 -18.82 -8.27
CA GLN A 119 -4.71 -19.46 -8.87
C GLN A 119 -5.64 -18.45 -9.54
N ALA A 120 -5.87 -17.29 -8.92
CA ALA A 120 -6.66 -16.21 -9.52
C ALA A 120 -6.01 -15.69 -10.80
N VAL A 121 -4.68 -15.50 -10.81
CA VAL A 121 -3.92 -15.11 -12.00
C VAL A 121 -4.02 -16.18 -13.09
N ARG A 122 -3.86 -17.47 -12.75
CA ARG A 122 -3.96 -18.58 -13.70
C ARG A 122 -5.35 -18.71 -14.32
N ASN A 123 -6.39 -18.51 -13.53
CA ASN A 123 -7.78 -18.60 -13.99
C ASN A 123 -8.29 -17.30 -14.64
N SER A 124 -7.49 -16.26 -14.62
CA SER A 124 -7.87 -14.98 -15.22
C SER A 124 -7.88 -15.08 -16.75
N LYS A 125 -8.93 -14.54 -17.37
CA LYS A 125 -9.03 -14.38 -18.83
C LYS A 125 -8.18 -13.22 -19.37
N MET A 126 -7.44 -12.52 -18.49
CA MET A 126 -6.64 -11.33 -18.80
C MET A 126 -5.21 -11.47 -18.27
N VAL A 127 -4.33 -10.59 -18.78
CA VAL A 127 -2.97 -10.50 -18.25
C VAL A 127 -3.02 -9.76 -16.93
N VAL A 128 -2.91 -10.48 -15.83
CA VAL A 128 -2.96 -9.98 -14.45
C VAL A 128 -1.69 -10.38 -13.72
N SER A 129 -1.26 -9.53 -12.81
CA SER A 129 -0.22 -9.84 -11.82
C SER A 129 -0.71 -9.39 -10.46
N GLY A 130 -0.36 -10.10 -9.41
CA GLY A 130 -0.84 -9.74 -8.08
C GLY A 130 0.15 -10.05 -6.97
N VAL A 131 -0.05 -9.40 -5.83
CA VAL A 131 0.69 -9.62 -4.58
C VAL A 131 -0.32 -9.88 -3.47
N SER A 132 -0.08 -10.93 -2.68
CA SER A 132 -0.94 -11.32 -1.55
C SER A 132 -0.48 -10.69 -0.24
N LYS A 133 -1.38 -10.64 0.74
CA LYS A 133 -1.08 -10.27 2.13
C LYS A 133 0.08 -11.09 2.70
N GLN A 134 0.12 -12.38 2.39
CA GLN A 134 1.18 -13.28 2.87
C GLN A 134 2.56 -12.84 2.36
N MET A 135 2.66 -12.43 1.10
CA MET A 135 3.90 -11.92 0.52
C MET A 135 4.28 -10.56 1.14
N ILE A 136 3.32 -9.64 1.28
CA ILE A 136 3.51 -8.32 1.91
C ILE A 136 4.05 -8.47 3.35
N ALA A 137 3.49 -9.40 4.12
CA ALA A 137 3.94 -9.65 5.50
C ALA A 137 5.39 -10.17 5.57
N ARG A 138 5.85 -10.96 4.59
CA ARG A 138 7.22 -11.48 4.53
C ARG A 138 8.23 -10.41 4.13
N THR A 139 7.84 -9.46 3.30
CA THR A 139 8.74 -8.46 2.72
C THR A 139 8.88 -7.20 3.57
N GLN A 140 8.04 -7.03 4.59
CA GLN A 140 8.05 -5.89 5.52
C GLN A 140 7.94 -4.52 4.82
N ASP A 141 7.24 -4.49 3.69
CA ASP A 141 7.01 -3.27 2.92
C ASP A 141 6.23 -2.24 3.75
N ARG A 142 6.51 -0.97 3.52
CA ARG A 142 5.95 0.14 4.30
C ARG A 142 4.59 0.57 3.79
N ASP A 143 4.45 0.63 2.47
CA ASP A 143 3.28 1.15 1.78
C ASP A 143 3.04 0.41 0.45
N ALA A 144 1.93 0.75 -0.19
CA ALA A 144 1.53 0.15 -1.46
C ALA A 144 2.59 0.35 -2.56
N GLY A 145 3.36 1.44 -2.51
CA GLY A 145 4.43 1.70 -3.47
C GLY A 145 5.54 0.67 -3.41
N GLU A 146 6.03 0.36 -2.21
CA GLU A 146 7.05 -0.68 -2.04
C GLU A 146 6.53 -2.07 -2.45
N VAL A 147 5.26 -2.35 -2.17
CA VAL A 147 4.60 -3.62 -2.56
C VAL A 147 4.55 -3.77 -4.08
N VAL A 148 4.06 -2.77 -4.81
CA VAL A 148 3.87 -2.88 -6.27
C VAL A 148 5.19 -2.89 -7.04
N ARG A 149 6.28 -2.35 -6.47
CA ARG A 149 7.63 -2.41 -7.05
C ARG A 149 8.09 -3.85 -7.32
N ARG A 150 7.54 -4.83 -6.59
CA ARG A 150 7.87 -6.26 -6.73
C ARG A 150 7.14 -6.92 -7.89
N ILE A 151 6.18 -6.25 -8.49
CA ILE A 151 5.37 -6.80 -9.58
C ILE A 151 6.13 -6.63 -10.91
N PRO A 152 6.34 -7.70 -11.69
CA PRO A 152 7.04 -7.62 -12.97
C PRO A 152 6.42 -6.59 -13.91
N GLY A 153 7.26 -5.77 -14.55
CA GLY A 153 6.84 -4.73 -15.48
C GLY A 153 6.30 -3.46 -14.83
N ILE A 154 6.52 -3.30 -13.52
CA ILE A 154 6.20 -2.09 -12.77
C ILE A 154 7.51 -1.48 -12.26
N SER A 155 7.66 -0.19 -12.45
CA SER A 155 8.67 0.63 -11.80
C SER A 155 8.01 1.78 -11.05
N ILE A 156 8.73 2.41 -10.14
CA ILE A 156 8.23 3.51 -9.32
C ILE A 156 9.11 4.74 -9.55
N ILE A 157 8.47 5.87 -9.74
CA ILE A 157 9.10 7.19 -9.82
C ILE A 157 8.76 7.97 -8.54
N ASP A 158 9.75 8.69 -8.01
CA ASP A 158 9.64 9.54 -6.82
C ASP A 158 9.13 8.80 -5.57
N ASP A 159 9.35 7.48 -5.49
CA ASP A 159 8.82 6.58 -4.46
C ASP A 159 7.29 6.65 -4.27
N LYS A 160 6.54 7.16 -5.25
CA LYS A 160 5.11 7.43 -5.16
C LYS A 160 4.31 6.89 -6.33
N PHE A 161 4.80 7.06 -7.56
CA PHE A 161 4.02 6.83 -8.76
C PHE A 161 4.47 5.59 -9.50
N ILE A 162 3.51 4.78 -9.93
CA ILE A 162 3.81 3.63 -10.75
C ILE A 162 3.95 4.01 -12.23
N VAL A 163 4.91 3.35 -12.87
CA VAL A 163 5.09 3.32 -14.31
C VAL A 163 4.88 1.88 -14.75
N ALA A 164 3.77 1.62 -15.38
CA ALA A 164 3.44 0.29 -15.86
C ALA A 164 3.85 0.14 -17.32
N ARG A 165 4.66 -0.89 -17.61
CA ARG A 165 5.14 -1.20 -18.98
C ARG A 165 5.85 -0.03 -19.67
N GLY A 166 6.54 0.81 -18.90
CA GLY A 166 7.25 2.00 -19.40
C GLY A 166 6.36 3.20 -19.73
N LEU A 167 5.05 3.11 -19.49
CA LEU A 167 4.12 4.21 -19.71
C LEU A 167 4.03 5.11 -18.47
N SER A 168 4.03 6.41 -18.69
CA SER A 168 3.95 7.43 -17.65
C SER A 168 2.79 7.18 -16.68
N GLN A 169 2.95 7.62 -15.43
CA GLN A 169 2.00 7.44 -14.33
C GLN A 169 0.57 7.90 -14.65
N ARG A 170 0.39 8.91 -15.49
CA ARG A 170 -0.93 9.44 -15.88
C ARG A 170 -1.78 8.46 -16.71
N TYR A 171 -1.18 7.39 -17.24
CA TYR A 171 -1.84 6.37 -18.04
C TYR A 171 -2.26 5.15 -17.22
N ASN A 172 -2.10 5.20 -15.90
CA ASN A 172 -2.52 4.16 -14.98
C ASN A 172 -3.78 4.61 -14.23
N ASN A 173 -4.68 3.68 -13.96
CA ASN A 173 -5.84 3.91 -13.14
C ASN A 173 -5.77 3.09 -11.85
N VAL A 174 -6.34 3.57 -10.76
CA VAL A 174 -6.28 2.93 -9.44
C VAL A 174 -7.64 2.95 -8.77
N TRP A 175 -8.09 1.79 -8.37
CA TRP A 175 -9.25 1.63 -7.49
C TRP A 175 -8.82 1.03 -6.16
N VAL A 176 -9.46 1.50 -5.09
CA VAL A 176 -9.36 0.89 -3.76
C VAL A 176 -10.73 0.36 -3.37
N ASN A 177 -10.80 -0.94 -3.11
CA ASN A 177 -12.04 -1.65 -2.84
C ASN A 177 -13.12 -1.45 -3.93
N ASP A 178 -12.71 -1.47 -5.20
CA ASP A 178 -13.55 -1.23 -6.38
C ASP A 178 -14.12 0.20 -6.51
N ALA A 179 -13.68 1.15 -5.68
CA ALA A 179 -13.99 2.58 -5.79
C ALA A 179 -12.81 3.36 -6.39
N ALA A 180 -13.10 4.28 -7.29
CA ALA A 180 -12.10 5.19 -7.86
C ALA A 180 -11.54 6.14 -6.79
N ILE A 181 -10.23 6.40 -6.85
CA ILE A 181 -9.56 7.29 -5.92
C ILE A 181 -8.99 8.51 -6.65
N PRO A 182 -9.21 9.73 -6.11
CA PRO A 182 -8.68 10.95 -6.68
C PRO A 182 -7.15 11.04 -6.58
N SER A 183 -6.57 11.84 -7.46
CA SER A 183 -5.16 12.21 -7.37
C SER A 183 -4.94 13.19 -6.21
N SER A 184 -3.86 12.99 -5.48
CA SER A 184 -3.39 13.95 -4.47
C SER A 184 -2.30 14.88 -4.99
N GLU A 185 -2.04 14.90 -6.30
CA GLU A 185 -0.96 15.67 -6.92
C GLU A 185 -1.52 16.67 -7.94
N ALA A 186 -1.14 17.95 -7.79
CA ALA A 186 -1.67 19.05 -8.60
C ALA A 186 -1.28 18.95 -10.08
N ASP A 187 -0.06 18.45 -10.36
CA ASP A 187 0.53 18.47 -11.70
C ASP A 187 0.39 17.13 -12.44
N SER A 188 -0.24 16.13 -11.82
CA SER A 188 -0.32 14.80 -12.39
C SER A 188 -1.61 14.09 -11.97
N ARG A 189 -2.41 13.65 -12.93
CA ARG A 189 -3.51 12.73 -12.69
C ARG A 189 -2.95 11.34 -12.40
N ALA A 190 -2.33 11.18 -11.22
CA ALA A 190 -1.70 9.94 -10.81
C ALA A 190 -1.95 9.68 -9.33
N PHE A 191 -2.28 8.44 -9.00
CA PHE A 191 -2.42 8.03 -7.62
C PHE A 191 -1.05 7.89 -6.95
N SER A 192 -0.92 8.41 -5.74
CA SER A 192 0.30 8.33 -4.93
C SER A 192 0.26 7.09 -4.03
N PHE A 193 1.05 6.08 -4.38
CA PHE A 193 1.01 4.77 -3.71
C PHE A 193 1.60 4.79 -2.29
N ASP A 194 2.31 5.84 -1.91
CA ASP A 194 2.80 6.04 -0.54
C ASP A 194 1.69 6.36 0.47
N LEU A 195 0.48 6.65 -0.02
CA LEU A 195 -0.69 6.96 0.80
C LEU A 195 -1.22 5.74 1.57
N ILE A 196 -1.15 4.53 1.01
CA ILE A 196 -1.76 3.35 1.61
C ILE A 196 -0.70 2.53 2.36
N PRO A 197 -0.78 2.43 3.70
CA PRO A 197 0.12 1.57 4.48
C PRO A 197 -0.04 0.09 4.10
N ALA A 198 1.08 -0.61 3.91
CA ALA A 198 1.07 -2.03 3.54
C ALA A 198 0.29 -2.92 4.52
N GLY A 199 0.29 -2.55 5.80
CA GLY A 199 -0.46 -3.24 6.85
C GLY A 199 -1.99 -3.26 6.68
N GLN A 200 -2.55 -2.38 5.86
CA GLN A 200 -4.00 -2.30 5.57
C GLN A 200 -4.41 -3.11 4.33
N ILE A 201 -3.44 -3.59 3.54
CA ILE A 201 -3.66 -4.24 2.26
C ILE A 201 -3.89 -5.74 2.44
N GLU A 202 -4.92 -6.27 1.80
CA GLU A 202 -5.17 -7.70 1.66
C GLU A 202 -4.49 -8.26 0.41
N ASN A 203 -4.64 -7.58 -0.72
CA ASN A 203 -3.94 -7.89 -1.96
C ASN A 203 -3.91 -6.68 -2.89
N ILE A 204 -2.99 -6.72 -3.85
CA ILE A 204 -2.94 -5.78 -4.98
C ILE A 204 -2.95 -6.61 -6.25
N MET A 205 -3.87 -6.27 -7.16
CA MET A 205 -3.96 -6.88 -8.48
C MET A 205 -3.73 -5.82 -9.55
N ILE A 206 -2.89 -6.10 -10.53
CA ILE A 206 -2.62 -5.19 -11.65
C ILE A 206 -3.06 -5.85 -12.94
N LEU A 207 -4.08 -5.28 -13.55
CA LEU A 207 -4.59 -5.69 -14.85
C LEU A 207 -3.81 -4.94 -15.93
N LYS A 208 -3.24 -5.70 -16.85
CA LYS A 208 -2.38 -5.20 -17.95
C LYS A 208 -3.07 -5.22 -19.30
N SER A 209 -4.27 -5.76 -19.38
CA SER A 209 -5.12 -5.76 -20.58
C SER A 209 -6.49 -5.19 -20.25
N PRO A 210 -7.10 -4.41 -21.18
CA PRO A 210 -8.45 -3.90 -20.99
C PRO A 210 -9.47 -5.01 -21.01
N VAL A 211 -10.54 -4.85 -20.24
CA VAL A 211 -11.71 -5.72 -20.20
C VAL A 211 -12.96 -4.88 -20.07
N PRO A 212 -14.13 -5.35 -20.53
CA PRO A 212 -15.38 -4.58 -20.46
C PRO A 212 -15.82 -4.21 -19.03
N GLU A 213 -15.31 -4.91 -18.02
CA GLU A 213 -15.67 -4.73 -16.60
C GLU A 213 -15.03 -3.52 -15.91
N ILE A 214 -14.08 -2.87 -16.56
CA ILE A 214 -13.36 -1.72 -16.00
C ILE A 214 -13.35 -0.57 -17.00
N PRO A 215 -13.25 0.69 -16.52
CA PRO A 215 -13.15 1.85 -17.39
C PRO A 215 -12.00 1.74 -18.38
N ALA A 216 -12.21 2.20 -19.60
CA ALA A 216 -11.24 2.10 -20.70
C ALA A 216 -10.20 3.23 -20.71
N ASP A 217 -10.13 4.05 -19.67
CA ASP A 217 -9.30 5.24 -19.56
C ASP A 217 -7.85 4.97 -19.11
N PHE A 218 -7.38 3.74 -19.23
CA PHE A 218 -5.99 3.37 -18.96
C PHE A 218 -5.33 2.66 -20.14
N THR A 219 -4.01 2.83 -20.26
CA THR A 219 -3.17 2.13 -21.26
C THR A 219 -1.96 1.44 -20.63
N GLY A 220 -1.51 1.91 -19.48
CA GLY A 220 -0.40 1.34 -18.71
C GLY A 220 -0.82 0.11 -17.91
N GLY A 221 -1.54 0.34 -16.84
CA GLY A 221 -2.08 -0.68 -15.94
C GLY A 221 -3.27 -0.18 -15.15
N PHE A 222 -4.18 -1.09 -14.84
CA PHE A 222 -5.28 -0.84 -13.92
C PHE A 222 -4.99 -1.55 -12.60
N VAL A 223 -4.85 -0.79 -11.52
CA VAL A 223 -4.45 -1.31 -10.21
C VAL A 223 -5.68 -1.40 -9.31
N LYS A 224 -5.96 -2.59 -8.81
CA LYS A 224 -6.96 -2.83 -7.77
C LYS A 224 -6.25 -3.12 -6.46
N ILE A 225 -6.50 -2.29 -5.45
CA ILE A 225 -6.00 -2.45 -4.09
C ILE A 225 -7.19 -2.85 -3.22
N ASN A 226 -7.13 -4.04 -2.66
CA ASN A 226 -8.16 -4.51 -1.74
C ASN A 226 -7.65 -4.42 -0.30
N THR A 227 -8.43 -3.81 0.57
CA THR A 227 -8.14 -3.70 2.00
C THR A 227 -8.67 -4.91 2.76
N LYS A 228 -8.21 -5.11 3.99
CA LYS A 228 -8.60 -6.24 4.83
C LYS A 228 -10.07 -6.14 5.26
N ASP A 229 -10.92 -7.02 4.77
CA ASP A 229 -12.35 -7.08 5.11
C ASP A 229 -12.66 -8.05 6.25
N THR A 230 -11.82 -9.07 6.42
CA THR A 230 -12.06 -10.13 7.40
C THR A 230 -10.98 -10.16 8.45
N PRO A 231 -11.36 -10.49 9.70
CA PRO A 231 -10.40 -10.65 10.78
C PRO A 231 -9.27 -11.63 10.44
N GLY A 232 -8.07 -11.36 10.96
CA GLY A 232 -6.97 -12.32 10.93
C GLY A 232 -7.15 -13.44 11.96
N GLU A 233 -6.15 -14.30 12.08
CA GLU A 233 -6.14 -15.38 13.09
C GLU A 233 -6.10 -14.83 14.52
N LEU A 234 -5.45 -13.67 14.71
CA LEU A 234 -5.38 -13.00 16.01
C LEU A 234 -6.41 -11.86 16.06
N PRO A 235 -7.18 -11.75 17.18
CA PRO A 235 -8.19 -10.71 17.34
C PRO A 235 -7.59 -9.30 17.39
N PHE A 236 -6.35 -9.16 17.85
CA PHE A 236 -5.62 -7.89 17.82
C PHE A 236 -4.14 -8.14 17.54
N ALA A 237 -3.51 -7.18 16.92
CA ALA A 237 -2.07 -7.14 16.76
C ALA A 237 -1.56 -5.72 17.02
N LEU A 238 -0.49 -5.64 17.80
CA LEU A 238 0.22 -4.41 18.10
C LEU A 238 1.66 -4.58 17.65
N SER A 239 2.16 -3.63 16.88
CA SER A 239 3.54 -3.62 16.43
C SER A 239 4.14 -2.23 16.65
N TYR A 240 5.33 -2.21 17.23
CA TYR A 240 6.15 -1.03 17.34
C TYR A 240 7.54 -1.35 16.80
N SER A 241 8.06 -0.51 15.93
CA SER A 241 9.40 -0.67 15.37
C SER A 241 10.18 0.64 15.38
N ILE A 242 11.47 0.53 15.64
CA ILE A 242 12.43 1.63 15.63
C ILE A 242 13.42 1.36 14.50
N GLY A 243 13.69 2.39 13.70
CA GLY A 243 14.64 2.34 12.60
C GLY A 243 15.74 3.40 12.76
N PHE A 244 16.92 3.08 12.29
CA PHE A 244 18.04 4.01 12.29
C PHE A 244 18.54 4.20 10.86
N ASN A 245 18.55 5.45 10.40
CA ASN A 245 19.20 5.82 9.17
C ASN A 245 20.56 6.41 9.50
N THR A 246 21.64 5.76 9.11
CA THR A 246 23.01 6.14 9.45
C THR A 246 23.43 7.48 8.86
N ALA A 247 22.86 7.89 7.73
CA ALA A 247 23.12 9.19 7.13
C ALA A 247 22.43 10.36 7.87
N THR A 248 21.45 10.06 8.72
CA THR A 248 20.65 11.08 9.42
C THR A 248 20.80 10.99 10.93
N PHE A 249 20.69 9.80 11.51
CA PHE A 249 20.72 9.59 12.95
C PHE A 249 22.10 9.91 13.54
N GLY A 250 22.13 10.73 14.59
CA GLY A 250 23.38 11.15 15.24
C GLY A 250 24.05 12.36 14.59
N HIS A 251 23.66 12.75 13.39
CA HIS A 251 24.14 13.96 12.70
C HIS A 251 23.25 15.17 12.99
N ASP A 252 23.73 16.35 12.65
CA ASP A 252 22.94 17.57 12.73
C ASP A 252 21.87 17.57 11.65
N PHE A 253 20.67 17.89 12.09
CA PHE A 253 19.50 17.97 11.23
C PHE A 253 18.94 19.38 11.26
N LEU A 254 18.96 20.04 10.12
CA LEU A 254 18.46 21.40 9.96
C LEU A 254 16.95 21.39 9.72
N TYR A 255 16.25 22.32 10.29
CA TYR A 255 14.80 22.47 10.12
C TYR A 255 14.33 23.89 10.38
N ASN A 256 13.16 24.23 9.83
CA ASN A 256 12.44 25.45 10.23
C ASN A 256 11.35 25.07 11.23
N PRO A 257 11.16 25.85 12.33
CA PRO A 257 10.15 25.52 13.33
C PRO A 257 8.73 25.49 12.80
N GLY A 258 8.12 24.33 12.86
CA GLY A 258 6.73 24.09 12.48
C GLY A 258 5.74 24.27 13.63
N SER A 259 4.66 23.51 13.61
CA SER A 259 3.61 23.47 14.62
C SER A 259 3.53 22.10 15.30
N GLY A 260 2.84 22.02 16.44
CA GLY A 260 2.61 20.75 17.13
C GLY A 260 1.78 19.76 16.31
N SER A 261 0.93 20.24 15.41
CA SER A 261 0.12 19.40 14.52
C SER A 261 0.95 18.69 13.44
N ASP A 262 2.19 19.12 13.18
CA ASP A 262 3.10 18.47 12.22
C ASP A 262 3.39 17.01 12.62
N TRP A 263 3.31 16.69 13.92
CA TRP A 263 3.42 15.32 14.44
C TRP A 263 2.28 14.39 13.95
N PHE A 264 1.18 14.97 13.49
CA PHE A 264 0.06 14.22 12.89
C PHE A 264 -0.04 14.44 11.37
N GLY A 265 0.95 15.13 10.78
CA GLY A 265 0.98 15.41 9.35
C GLY A 265 0.02 16.51 8.90
N CYS A 266 -0.51 17.31 9.82
CA CYS A 266 -1.49 18.37 9.55
C CYS A 266 -0.88 19.75 9.79
N ASP A 267 -1.25 20.74 8.97
CA ASP A 267 -1.00 22.14 9.27
C ASP A 267 -2.16 22.71 10.12
N ASN A 268 -1.82 23.46 11.19
CA ASN A 268 -2.81 24.10 12.08
C ASN A 268 -3.13 25.55 11.71
N GLY A 269 -2.72 25.98 10.50
CA GLY A 269 -2.87 27.34 10.04
C GLY A 269 -1.70 28.29 10.40
N LYS A 270 -0.68 27.81 11.12
CA LYS A 270 0.52 28.61 11.40
C LYS A 270 1.22 29.09 10.12
N ARG A 271 1.18 28.27 9.06
CA ARG A 271 1.73 28.56 7.73
C ARG A 271 0.70 29.16 6.79
N GLY A 272 -0.55 29.36 7.25
CA GLY A 272 -1.62 29.95 6.46
C GLY A 272 -1.49 31.45 6.30
N VAL A 273 -2.22 31.99 5.34
CA VAL A 273 -2.41 33.41 5.16
C VAL A 273 -3.47 33.91 6.14
N ARG A 274 -3.18 34.93 6.91
CA ARG A 274 -4.16 35.54 7.82
C ARG A 274 -5.22 36.31 7.03
N GLY A 275 -6.45 36.33 7.53
CA GLY A 275 -7.56 37.00 6.87
C GLY A 275 -7.28 38.48 6.60
N GLY A 276 -7.73 38.95 5.45
CA GLY A 276 -7.54 40.33 5.01
C GLY A 276 -6.35 40.60 4.10
N ILE A 277 -5.34 39.69 4.06
CA ILE A 277 -4.14 39.94 3.25
C ILE A 277 -4.43 39.90 1.75
N THR A 278 -5.39 39.10 1.29
CA THR A 278 -5.79 39.06 -0.13
C THR A 278 -6.34 40.39 -0.59
N GLY A 279 -7.09 41.09 0.27
CA GLY A 279 -7.57 42.44 0.00
C GLY A 279 -6.48 43.51 0.05
N ALA A 280 -5.34 43.21 0.69
CA ALA A 280 -4.22 44.14 0.75
C ALA A 280 -3.53 44.33 -0.61
N PHE A 281 -3.52 43.29 -1.47
CA PHE A 281 -2.90 43.38 -2.79
C PHE A 281 -3.70 44.24 -3.76
N ASP A 282 -4.98 44.47 -3.49
CA ASP A 282 -5.86 45.35 -4.28
C ASP A 282 -5.96 46.74 -3.65
N ASN A 283 -5.17 47.03 -2.58
CA ASN A 283 -5.20 48.31 -1.89
C ASN A 283 -3.96 49.14 -2.27
N ASP A 284 -4.18 50.38 -2.67
CA ASP A 284 -3.12 51.32 -3.06
C ASP A 284 -2.44 52.02 -1.86
N ASP A 285 -2.92 51.77 -0.63
CA ASP A 285 -2.31 52.31 0.59
C ASP A 285 -1.04 51.55 0.99
N PRO A 286 0.17 52.13 0.87
CA PRO A 286 1.43 51.46 1.13
C PRO A 286 1.59 51.07 2.63
N ASP A 287 1.00 51.82 3.53
CA ASP A 287 1.10 51.54 4.98
C ASP A 287 0.24 50.34 5.34
N PHE A 288 -0.97 50.26 4.77
CA PHE A 288 -1.84 49.09 4.92
C PHE A 288 -1.21 47.82 4.33
N VAL A 289 -0.66 47.91 3.10
CA VAL A 289 0.04 46.77 2.46
C VAL A 289 1.23 46.32 3.28
N THR A 290 2.01 47.27 3.79
CA THR A 290 3.18 46.99 4.64
C THR A 290 2.78 46.29 5.93
N ASP A 291 1.74 46.77 6.61
CA ASP A 291 1.26 46.18 7.85
C ASP A 291 0.72 44.76 7.63
N MET A 292 -0.09 44.55 6.61
CA MET A 292 -0.61 43.24 6.23
C MET A 292 0.52 42.28 5.87
N THR A 293 1.53 42.72 5.13
CA THR A 293 2.68 41.91 4.77
C THR A 293 3.50 41.49 5.99
N ARG A 294 3.66 42.38 6.97
CA ARG A 294 4.36 42.09 8.22
C ARG A 294 3.61 41.09 9.13
N HIS A 295 2.30 41.21 9.21
CA HIS A 295 1.50 40.46 10.17
C HIS A 295 0.66 39.34 9.54
N GLY A 296 0.47 39.36 8.22
CA GLY A 296 -0.37 38.40 7.49
C GLY A 296 0.29 37.05 7.22
N PHE A 297 1.60 36.98 7.29
CA PHE A 297 2.38 35.78 6.99
C PHE A 297 3.17 35.27 8.20
N ASN A 298 3.57 34.01 8.14
CA ASN A 298 4.59 33.50 9.04
C ASN A 298 5.97 34.00 8.59
N ASN A 299 6.57 34.91 9.36
CA ASN A 299 7.86 35.51 9.06
C ASN A 299 9.04 34.86 9.82
N ASP A 300 8.88 33.63 10.32
CA ASP A 300 9.98 32.86 10.89
C ASP A 300 10.80 32.15 9.80
N TRP A 301 11.88 32.80 9.37
CA TRP A 301 12.84 32.29 8.39
C TRP A 301 14.04 31.60 9.04
N SER A 302 14.01 31.38 10.36
CA SER A 302 15.13 30.79 11.08
C SER A 302 15.33 29.33 10.71
N ILE A 303 16.60 28.96 10.53
CA ILE A 303 17.03 27.56 10.43
C ILE A 303 17.59 27.18 11.80
N LYS A 304 17.04 26.10 12.37
CA LYS A 304 17.48 25.54 13.64
C LYS A 304 18.07 24.17 13.44
N THR A 305 18.91 23.77 14.37
CA THR A 305 19.57 22.45 14.37
C THR A 305 19.02 21.60 15.49
N ARG A 306 18.79 20.33 15.23
CA ARG A 306 18.44 19.32 16.23
C ARG A 306 19.15 18.00 15.92
N LYS A 307 19.25 17.12 16.91
CA LYS A 307 19.56 15.71 16.68
C LYS A 307 18.24 14.97 16.40
N PRO A 308 18.10 14.29 15.26
CA PRO A 308 16.88 13.59 14.94
C PRO A 308 16.68 12.39 15.85
N ILE A 309 15.43 12.13 16.22
CA ILE A 309 15.05 10.90 16.91
C ILE A 309 15.05 9.74 15.88
N PRO A 310 15.21 8.50 16.34
CA PRO A 310 15.07 7.34 15.45
C PRO A 310 13.73 7.34 14.71
N ASP A 311 13.69 6.73 13.53
CA ASP A 311 12.44 6.46 12.84
C ASP A 311 11.53 5.58 13.70
N GLN A 312 10.27 5.92 13.76
CA GLN A 312 9.28 5.22 14.60
C GLN A 312 8.11 4.77 13.74
N ARG A 313 7.66 3.56 13.97
CA ARG A 313 6.43 3.04 13.40
C ARG A 313 5.62 2.36 14.48
N PHE A 314 4.36 2.68 14.49
CA PHE A 314 3.36 2.06 15.33
C PHE A 314 2.24 1.54 14.45
N SER A 315 1.81 0.32 14.65
CA SER A 315 0.60 -0.20 14.03
C SER A 315 -0.22 -0.98 15.05
N PHE A 316 -1.50 -0.72 15.03
CA PHE A 316 -2.50 -1.44 15.81
C PHE A 316 -3.56 -1.96 14.84
N SER A 317 -3.95 -3.20 14.98
CA SER A 317 -5.10 -3.75 14.27
C SER A 317 -5.94 -4.60 15.20
N TYR A 318 -7.25 -4.50 15.02
CA TYR A 318 -8.27 -5.27 15.71
C TYR A 318 -9.20 -5.87 14.68
N GLY A 319 -9.50 -7.16 14.84
CA GLY A 319 -10.45 -7.86 14.00
C GLY A 319 -11.22 -8.89 14.80
N HIS A 320 -12.55 -8.90 14.65
CA HIS A 320 -13.40 -9.86 15.31
C HIS A 320 -14.63 -10.18 14.46
N SER A 321 -15.06 -11.45 14.50
CA SER A 321 -16.32 -11.89 13.88
C SER A 321 -17.31 -12.25 14.96
N PHE A 322 -18.48 -11.62 14.91
CA PHE A 322 -19.59 -11.84 15.81
C PHE A 322 -20.65 -12.67 15.09
N ARG A 323 -21.05 -13.79 15.68
CA ARG A 323 -22.19 -14.55 15.21
C ARG A 323 -23.48 -13.99 15.82
N LEU A 324 -24.37 -13.52 14.98
CA LEU A 324 -25.64 -12.93 15.41
C LEU A 324 -26.72 -14.02 15.62
N GLY A 325 -27.71 -13.70 16.45
CA GLY A 325 -28.78 -14.66 16.80
C GLY A 325 -29.66 -15.15 15.63
N ASN A 326 -29.61 -14.48 14.48
CA ASN A 326 -30.25 -14.87 13.22
C ASN A 326 -29.39 -15.77 12.33
N GLY A 327 -28.22 -16.23 12.82
CA GLY A 327 -27.28 -17.05 12.06
C GLY A 327 -26.37 -16.27 11.11
N ALA A 328 -26.48 -14.95 11.06
CA ALA A 328 -25.59 -14.10 10.28
C ALA A 328 -24.27 -13.84 11.03
N ASP A 329 -23.22 -13.58 10.28
CA ASP A 329 -21.91 -13.20 10.81
C ASP A 329 -21.64 -11.72 10.50
N LEU A 330 -21.21 -10.98 11.54
CA LEU A 330 -20.74 -9.60 11.43
C LEU A 330 -19.23 -9.58 11.68
N ALA A 331 -18.44 -9.29 10.67
CA ALA A 331 -17.01 -9.13 10.78
C ALA A 331 -16.65 -7.64 10.89
N LEU A 332 -15.85 -7.31 11.90
CA LEU A 332 -15.27 -5.98 12.13
C LEU A 332 -13.76 -6.07 11.92
N ASN A 333 -13.20 -5.16 11.17
CA ASN A 333 -11.77 -5.02 11.00
C ASN A 333 -11.37 -3.55 11.08
N GLY A 334 -10.52 -3.20 12.05
CA GLY A 334 -10.01 -1.86 12.28
C GLY A 334 -8.48 -1.86 12.31
N ALA A 335 -7.86 -0.82 11.79
CA ALA A 335 -6.41 -0.64 11.89
C ALA A 335 -6.04 0.84 12.04
N LEU A 336 -5.02 1.10 12.83
CA LEU A 336 -4.39 2.40 12.99
C LEU A 336 -2.89 2.24 12.74
N ASN A 337 -2.33 3.14 11.94
CA ASN A 337 -0.92 3.15 11.62
C ASN A 337 -0.38 4.57 11.83
N TYR A 338 0.80 4.65 12.40
CA TYR A 338 1.56 5.89 12.55
C TYR A 338 3.00 5.63 12.15
N SER A 339 3.61 6.54 11.41
CA SER A 339 5.05 6.51 11.17
C SER A 339 5.64 7.92 11.18
N TYR A 340 6.81 8.02 11.76
CA TYR A 340 7.65 9.20 11.77
C TYR A 340 9.03 8.82 11.26
N ALA A 341 9.54 9.55 10.28
CA ALA A 341 10.87 9.28 9.71
C ALA A 341 11.56 10.60 9.32
N THR A 342 12.88 10.65 9.55
CA THR A 342 13.72 11.75 9.10
C THR A 342 14.75 11.27 8.10
N ARG A 343 15.04 12.08 7.08
CA ARG A 343 16.01 11.77 6.02
C ARG A 343 16.86 12.99 5.73
N THR A 344 18.15 12.78 5.64
CA THR A 344 19.12 13.76 5.15
C THR A 344 19.71 13.25 3.84
N PHE A 345 19.69 14.08 2.82
CA PHE A 345 20.36 13.85 1.55
C PHE A 345 21.39 14.96 1.39
N SER A 346 22.65 14.61 1.41
CA SER A 346 23.74 15.57 1.33
C SER A 346 24.49 15.45 0.02
N ASN A 347 25.01 16.57 -0.47
CA ASN A 347 25.82 16.66 -1.68
C ASN A 347 25.10 16.12 -2.93
N MET A 348 23.80 16.34 -3.07
CA MET A 348 23.09 15.97 -4.29
C MET A 348 23.47 16.90 -5.42
N GLU A 349 24.05 16.36 -6.48
CA GLU A 349 24.37 17.16 -7.67
C GLU A 349 23.09 17.46 -8.47
N ASN A 350 22.88 18.75 -8.77
CA ASN A 350 21.82 19.26 -9.62
C ASN A 350 22.44 20.13 -10.72
N SER A 351 22.60 19.54 -11.89
CA SER A 351 23.33 20.15 -12.99
C SER A 351 22.53 20.13 -14.27
N ARG A 352 22.67 21.16 -15.09
CA ARG A 352 22.16 21.21 -16.46
C ARG A 352 23.30 21.41 -17.44
N TYR A 353 23.44 20.44 -18.32
CA TYR A 353 24.43 20.47 -19.37
C TYR A 353 23.97 21.36 -20.53
N GLY A 354 24.89 22.11 -21.07
CA GLY A 354 24.75 22.85 -22.31
C GLY A 354 25.33 22.07 -23.50
N VAL A 355 25.96 22.78 -24.41
CA VAL A 355 26.62 22.18 -25.59
C VAL A 355 27.94 21.53 -25.17
N TYR A 356 28.23 20.34 -25.73
CA TYR A 356 29.51 19.69 -25.51
C TYR A 356 30.63 20.43 -26.21
N ASN A 357 31.65 20.88 -25.48
CA ASN A 357 32.82 21.53 -26.00
C ASN A 357 33.84 20.49 -26.52
N LYS A 358 33.87 20.30 -27.84
CA LYS A 358 34.73 19.32 -28.48
C LYS A 358 36.22 19.70 -28.41
N VAL A 359 36.55 20.99 -28.22
CA VAL A 359 37.94 21.46 -28.16
C VAL A 359 38.57 21.12 -26.81
N GLU A 360 37.80 21.30 -25.74
CA GLU A 360 38.24 21.03 -24.37
C GLU A 360 37.88 19.63 -23.89
N ASP A 361 37.17 18.85 -24.72
CA ASP A 361 36.69 17.49 -24.44
C ASP A 361 35.93 17.39 -23.12
N LYS A 362 35.04 18.39 -22.85
CA LYS A 362 34.25 18.47 -21.65
C LYS A 362 32.85 19.05 -21.91
N PRO A 363 31.86 18.69 -21.09
CA PRO A 363 30.53 19.33 -21.15
C PRO A 363 30.62 20.77 -20.63
N GLU A 364 29.94 21.68 -21.30
CA GLU A 364 29.58 22.97 -20.71
C GLU A 364 28.38 22.84 -19.83
N TYR A 365 28.31 23.62 -18.76
CA TYR A 365 27.19 23.64 -17.85
C TYR A 365 26.46 24.98 -17.94
N TYR A 366 25.12 24.93 -17.97
CA TYR A 366 24.30 26.12 -17.74
C TYR A 366 24.25 26.46 -16.26
N TYR A 367 24.23 25.43 -15.40
CA TYR A 367 24.40 25.55 -13.96
C TYR A 367 24.92 24.23 -13.38
N LYS A 368 25.57 24.36 -12.24
CA LYS A 368 25.99 23.24 -11.41
C LYS A 368 25.78 23.61 -9.94
N TYR A 369 24.87 22.91 -9.29
CA TYR A 369 24.53 23.09 -7.89
C TYR A 369 24.77 21.82 -7.09
N THR A 370 24.98 22.01 -5.80
CA THR A 370 24.97 20.98 -4.78
C THR A 370 23.82 21.26 -3.82
N ASP A 371 22.96 20.29 -3.60
CA ASP A 371 21.80 20.39 -2.74
C ASP A 371 21.98 19.55 -1.47
N ASP A 372 21.76 20.17 -0.30
CA ASP A 372 21.56 19.49 0.97
C ASP A 372 20.09 19.56 1.33
N GLN A 373 19.47 18.40 1.55
CA GLN A 373 18.04 18.32 1.82
C GLN A 373 17.76 17.59 3.12
N TYR A 374 16.90 18.18 3.95
CA TYR A 374 16.46 17.66 5.23
C TYR A 374 14.95 17.44 5.17
N GLN A 375 14.52 16.21 5.38
CA GLN A 375 13.09 15.84 5.29
C GLN A 375 12.59 15.20 6.58
N THR A 376 11.43 15.64 7.04
CA THR A 376 10.64 14.95 8.06
C THR A 376 9.34 14.46 7.42
N ASN A 377 9.07 13.17 7.51
CA ASN A 377 7.86 12.56 6.97
C ASN A 377 7.04 11.95 8.11
N VAL A 378 5.78 12.31 8.17
CA VAL A 378 4.80 11.77 9.13
C VAL A 378 3.65 11.17 8.34
N LYS A 379 3.27 9.93 8.67
CA LYS A 379 2.11 9.27 8.07
C LYS A 379 1.19 8.75 9.17
N VAL A 380 -0.09 9.03 9.03
CA VAL A 380 -1.17 8.50 9.88
C VAL A 380 -2.17 7.80 8.98
N GLY A 381 -2.52 6.57 9.29
CA GLY A 381 -3.51 5.80 8.53
C GLY A 381 -4.54 5.17 9.45
N ALA A 382 -5.80 5.20 9.07
CA ALA A 382 -6.90 4.53 9.75
C ALA A 382 -7.72 3.73 8.74
N LEU A 383 -8.16 2.54 9.15
CA LEU A 383 -9.03 1.66 8.39
C LEU A 383 -10.15 1.18 9.30
N LEU A 384 -11.38 1.17 8.78
CA LEU A 384 -12.53 0.58 9.45
C LEU A 384 -13.41 -0.12 8.40
N ASN A 385 -13.42 -1.44 8.43
CA ASN A 385 -14.23 -2.26 7.53
C ASN A 385 -15.20 -3.12 8.33
N LEU A 386 -16.43 -3.16 7.87
CA LEU A 386 -17.49 -4.03 8.37
C LEU A 386 -17.97 -4.91 7.23
N ALA A 387 -18.15 -6.20 7.50
CA ALA A 387 -18.77 -7.14 6.57
C ALA A 387 -19.89 -7.89 7.28
N TYR A 388 -21.11 -7.77 6.77
CA TYR A 388 -22.28 -8.49 7.25
C TYR A 388 -22.62 -9.60 6.26
N LEU A 389 -22.58 -10.83 6.73
CA LEU A 389 -22.74 -12.05 5.94
C LEU A 389 -24.00 -12.77 6.43
N ASN A 390 -25.00 -12.93 5.56
CA ASN A 390 -26.24 -13.60 5.89
C ASN A 390 -26.65 -14.54 4.75
N GLY A 391 -26.26 -15.79 4.86
CA GLY A 391 -26.51 -16.81 3.83
C GLY A 391 -25.94 -16.40 2.48
N LYS A 392 -26.82 -16.18 1.50
CA LYS A 392 -26.48 -15.79 0.12
C LYS A 392 -26.20 -14.28 -0.05
N ASN A 393 -26.42 -13.47 1.00
CA ASN A 393 -26.28 -12.02 0.95
C ASN A 393 -25.08 -11.56 1.74
N ARG A 394 -24.30 -10.64 1.17
CA ARG A 394 -23.14 -10.02 1.80
C ARG A 394 -23.20 -8.53 1.60
N TYR A 395 -22.91 -7.79 2.65
CA TYR A 395 -22.85 -6.34 2.64
C TYR A 395 -21.54 -5.90 3.23
N TYR A 396 -20.93 -4.90 2.62
CA TYR A 396 -19.64 -4.35 3.02
C TYR A 396 -19.76 -2.85 3.26
N PHE A 397 -19.14 -2.39 4.33
CA PHE A 397 -18.89 -0.99 4.60
C PHE A 397 -17.40 -0.83 4.84
N ARG A 398 -16.71 -0.18 3.92
CA ARG A 398 -15.25 -0.07 3.90
C ARG A 398 -14.84 1.37 3.96
N ASN A 399 -13.89 1.69 4.83
CA ASN A 399 -13.39 3.04 5.00
C ASN A 399 -11.89 3.02 5.22
N ILE A 400 -11.20 3.88 4.51
CA ILE A 400 -9.78 4.12 4.67
C ILE A 400 -9.53 5.63 4.71
N PHE A 401 -8.74 6.07 5.67
CA PHE A 401 -8.28 7.44 5.79
C PHE A 401 -6.77 7.46 5.94
N ASN A 402 -6.10 8.33 5.21
CA ASN A 402 -4.67 8.52 5.31
C ASN A 402 -4.33 10.01 5.33
N GLN A 403 -3.37 10.36 6.18
CA GLN A 403 -2.81 11.69 6.35
C GLN A 403 -1.30 11.60 6.24
N ILE A 404 -0.70 12.41 5.38
CA ILE A 404 0.76 12.51 5.22
C ILE A 404 1.18 13.96 5.37
N GLY A 405 2.13 14.21 6.27
CA GLY A 405 2.84 15.47 6.38
C GLY A 405 4.29 15.29 5.97
N GLN A 406 4.78 16.17 5.13
CA GLN A 406 6.18 16.24 4.73
C GLN A 406 6.71 17.65 4.95
N ASP A 407 7.70 17.78 5.80
CA ASP A 407 8.48 19.01 5.98
C ASP A 407 9.83 18.84 5.31
N LYS A 408 10.19 19.76 4.41
CA LYS A 408 11.38 19.71 3.61
C LYS A 408 12.10 21.06 3.64
N LEU A 409 13.36 21.04 4.07
CA LEU A 409 14.29 22.16 3.95
C LEU A 409 15.35 21.76 2.94
N THR A 410 15.57 22.60 1.92
CA THR A 410 16.63 22.40 0.92
C THR A 410 17.55 23.60 0.92
N LEU A 411 18.84 23.33 1.07
CA LEU A 411 19.91 24.29 0.91
C LEU A 411 20.65 23.96 -0.39
N ARG A 412 20.71 24.93 -1.27
CA ARG A 412 21.39 24.81 -2.57
C ARG A 412 22.51 25.80 -2.67
N GLU A 413 23.67 25.35 -3.09
CA GLU A 413 24.84 26.16 -3.35
C GLU A 413 25.45 25.80 -4.70
N GLY A 414 25.97 26.77 -5.41
CA GLY A 414 26.67 26.53 -6.67
C GLY A 414 26.69 27.74 -7.57
N TRP A 415 26.75 27.51 -8.86
CA TRP A 415 26.88 28.58 -9.85
C TRP A 415 25.97 28.32 -11.05
N GLN A 416 25.61 29.39 -11.72
CA GLN A 416 24.95 29.35 -13.03
C GLN A 416 25.66 30.24 -14.04
N ASN A 417 25.54 29.86 -15.31
CA ASN A 417 26.11 30.54 -16.45
C ASN A 417 25.10 30.53 -17.63
N MET A 418 23.93 31.09 -17.40
CA MET A 418 22.92 31.21 -18.46
C MET A 418 23.10 32.51 -19.27
N SER A 419 23.38 33.62 -18.60
CA SER A 419 23.63 34.93 -19.19
C SER A 419 24.97 35.52 -18.73
N SER A 420 25.27 35.34 -17.46
CA SER A 420 26.55 35.66 -16.83
C SER A 420 26.87 34.58 -15.79
N LEU A 421 28.16 34.41 -15.48
CA LEU A 421 28.60 33.47 -14.45
C LEU A 421 28.48 34.16 -13.09
N TYR A 422 27.66 33.59 -12.19
CA TYR A 422 27.61 34.03 -10.79
C TYR A 422 27.32 32.87 -9.85
N ILE A 423 27.76 33.04 -8.60
CA ILE A 423 27.52 32.11 -7.51
C ILE A 423 26.11 32.38 -6.95
N GLN A 424 25.42 31.32 -6.65
CA GLN A 424 24.05 31.38 -6.12
C GLN A 424 23.89 30.45 -4.92
N GLU A 425 23.22 30.95 -3.89
CA GLU A 425 22.70 30.19 -2.75
C GLU A 425 21.18 30.30 -2.74
N LYS A 426 20.52 29.15 -2.55
CA LYS A 426 19.06 29.10 -2.49
C LYS A 426 18.60 28.29 -1.30
N THR A 427 17.69 28.85 -0.53
CA THR A 427 17.03 28.16 0.59
C THR A 427 15.57 27.98 0.26
N GLU A 428 15.09 26.73 0.34
CA GLU A 428 13.68 26.39 0.14
C GLU A 428 13.11 25.77 1.41
N TYR A 429 12.00 26.33 1.90
CA TYR A 429 11.19 25.78 2.97
C TYR A 429 9.86 25.28 2.36
N CYS A 430 9.56 24.02 2.51
CA CYS A 430 8.37 23.43 1.90
C CYS A 430 7.70 22.44 2.87
N TYR A 431 6.54 22.81 3.37
CA TYR A 431 5.66 21.87 4.07
C TYR A 431 4.52 21.45 3.15
N THR A 432 4.21 20.16 3.13
CA THR A 432 3.09 19.61 2.36
C THR A 432 2.29 18.68 3.24
N SER A 433 0.99 18.91 3.29
CA SER A 433 0.01 18.05 3.97
C SER A 433 -0.90 17.42 2.92
N ARG A 434 -1.09 16.11 2.98
CA ARG A 434 -1.96 15.35 2.06
C ARG A 434 -2.91 14.48 2.86
N SER A 435 -4.21 14.67 2.67
CA SER A 435 -5.28 13.84 3.25
C SER A 435 -5.97 13.07 2.15
N THR A 436 -6.27 11.80 2.37
CA THR A 436 -7.05 10.98 1.46
C THR A 436 -8.05 10.16 2.24
N TYR A 437 -9.30 10.17 1.81
CA TYR A 437 -10.35 9.32 2.34
C TYR A 437 -11.01 8.57 1.19
N SER A 438 -11.32 7.30 1.41
CA SER A 438 -12.18 6.51 0.54
C SER A 438 -13.15 5.70 1.38
N GLY A 439 -14.43 5.89 1.15
CA GLY A 439 -15.53 5.16 1.76
C GLY A 439 -16.33 4.42 0.69
N GLN A 440 -16.73 3.19 0.99
CA GLN A 440 -17.52 2.36 0.08
C GLN A 440 -18.58 1.59 0.84
N ILE A 441 -19.75 1.48 0.24
CA ILE A 441 -20.74 0.48 0.56
C ILE A 441 -20.92 -0.47 -0.64
N ALA A 442 -20.99 -1.75 -0.39
CA ALA A 442 -21.13 -2.74 -1.45
C ALA A 442 -22.02 -3.91 -0.99
N GLY A 443 -22.68 -4.55 -1.94
CA GLY A 443 -23.48 -5.74 -1.71
C GLY A 443 -23.23 -6.79 -2.76
N VAL A 444 -23.22 -8.07 -2.33
CA VAL A 444 -23.12 -9.23 -3.21
C VAL A 444 -24.25 -10.18 -2.85
N HIS A 445 -25.08 -10.51 -3.81
CA HIS A 445 -26.26 -11.34 -3.66
C HIS A 445 -26.20 -12.53 -4.60
N THR A 446 -26.11 -13.72 -4.04
CA THR A 446 -26.17 -14.96 -4.84
C THR A 446 -27.64 -15.31 -5.06
N LEU A 447 -28.08 -15.20 -6.30
CA LEU A 447 -29.43 -15.55 -6.76
C LEU A 447 -29.45 -17.00 -7.26
N GLU A 448 -30.62 -17.54 -7.59
CA GLU A 448 -30.75 -18.92 -8.11
C GLU A 448 -30.03 -19.12 -9.46
N GLN A 449 -29.97 -18.09 -10.31
CA GLN A 449 -29.40 -18.16 -11.65
C GLN A 449 -28.20 -17.22 -11.87
N GLY A 450 -27.56 -16.77 -10.79
CA GLY A 450 -26.40 -15.88 -10.96
C GLY A 450 -26.08 -15.06 -9.71
N THR A 451 -25.19 -14.12 -9.87
CA THR A 451 -24.76 -13.23 -8.80
C THR A 451 -25.00 -11.78 -9.22
N LEU A 452 -25.63 -11.02 -8.32
CA LEU A 452 -25.78 -9.57 -8.42
C LEU A 452 -24.79 -8.91 -7.45
N ASP A 453 -23.93 -8.08 -7.95
CA ASP A 453 -23.05 -7.24 -7.16
C ASP A 453 -23.28 -5.77 -7.47
N TRP A 454 -23.23 -4.94 -6.43
CA TRP A 454 -23.33 -3.49 -6.54
C TRP A 454 -22.40 -2.82 -5.54
N ASP A 455 -21.94 -1.64 -5.89
CA ASP A 455 -21.12 -0.81 -5.04
C ASP A 455 -21.47 0.67 -5.23
N ALA A 456 -21.22 1.45 -4.18
CA ALA A 456 -21.23 2.90 -4.23
C ALA A 456 -20.05 3.41 -3.38
N GLY A 457 -19.24 4.25 -3.97
CA GLY A 457 -18.02 4.78 -3.38
C GLY A 457 -18.01 6.30 -3.38
N TYR A 458 -17.39 6.87 -2.36
CA TYR A 458 -17.04 8.27 -2.28
C TYR A 458 -15.61 8.40 -1.82
N SER A 459 -14.81 9.15 -2.57
CA SER A 459 -13.40 9.37 -2.29
C SER A 459 -13.08 10.86 -2.32
N TYR A 460 -12.17 11.27 -1.45
CA TYR A 460 -11.74 12.64 -1.29
C TYR A 460 -10.23 12.71 -1.16
N ALA A 461 -9.60 13.66 -1.84
CA ALA A 461 -8.20 14.00 -1.66
C ALA A 461 -8.04 15.52 -1.44
N ASP A 462 -7.21 15.88 -0.47
CA ASP A 462 -6.79 17.25 -0.20
C ASP A 462 -5.26 17.29 -0.13
N LYS A 463 -4.66 18.18 -0.90
CA LYS A 463 -3.25 18.54 -0.78
C LYS A 463 -3.16 20.01 -0.44
N ASN A 464 -2.54 20.30 0.67
CA ASN A 464 -2.27 21.65 1.12
C ASN A 464 -0.75 21.85 1.23
N GLN A 465 -0.24 22.80 0.49
CA GLN A 465 1.15 23.28 0.56
C GLN A 465 1.12 24.75 1.00
N PRO A 466 0.99 24.97 2.32
CA PRO A 466 0.95 26.31 2.85
C PRO A 466 2.36 26.90 2.89
N ASP A 467 2.50 28.09 2.33
CA ASP A 467 3.68 28.93 2.49
C ASP A 467 5.02 28.24 2.10
N ARG A 468 5.08 27.69 0.88
CA ARG A 468 6.38 27.31 0.33
C ARG A 468 7.20 28.56 0.11
N ARG A 469 8.33 28.68 0.79
CA ARG A 469 9.17 29.88 0.77
C ARG A 469 10.49 29.57 0.08
N ILE A 470 10.88 30.48 -0.80
CA ILE A 470 12.17 30.41 -1.51
C ILE A 470 12.87 31.73 -1.29
N VAL A 471 14.12 31.67 -0.84
CA VAL A 471 15.05 32.79 -0.76
C VAL A 471 16.23 32.48 -1.63
N ASN A 472 16.48 33.36 -2.58
CA ASN A 472 17.64 33.29 -3.44
C ASN A 472 18.64 34.38 -3.06
N ARG A 473 19.92 34.02 -3.03
CA ARG A 473 21.05 34.93 -2.88
C ARG A 473 22.00 34.73 -4.03
N GLN A 474 22.54 35.81 -4.52
CA GLN A 474 23.56 35.76 -5.59
C GLN A 474 24.74 36.63 -5.24
N GLU A 475 25.87 36.23 -5.73
CA GLU A 475 27.09 37.05 -5.62
C GLU A 475 26.93 38.34 -6.43
N ASN A 476 27.29 39.47 -5.82
CA ASN A 476 27.34 40.73 -6.55
C ASN A 476 28.57 40.75 -7.46
N ASP A 477 28.38 40.63 -8.77
CA ASP A 477 29.42 40.60 -9.81
C ASP A 477 29.69 41.98 -10.44
N ILE A 478 29.07 43.06 -9.94
CA ILE A 478 29.22 44.41 -10.44
C ILE A 478 30.61 44.94 -10.01
N VAL A 479 31.52 45.01 -10.95
CA VAL A 479 32.87 45.53 -10.73
C VAL A 479 32.83 47.02 -10.35
N GLY A 480 33.39 47.36 -9.17
CA GLY A 480 33.38 48.70 -8.63
C GLY A 480 32.25 48.99 -7.61
N ASP A 481 31.35 48.07 -7.41
CA ASP A 481 30.37 48.15 -6.33
C ASP A 481 31.04 47.89 -4.97
N ALA A 482 30.60 48.57 -3.90
CA ALA A 482 31.10 48.41 -2.54
C ALA A 482 30.88 46.98 -1.99
N HIS A 483 29.97 46.23 -2.57
CA HIS A 483 29.60 44.87 -2.17
C HIS A 483 30.05 43.81 -3.19
N TYR A 484 30.99 44.15 -4.07
CA TYR A 484 31.52 43.20 -5.06
C TYR A 484 32.01 41.91 -4.38
N GLY A 485 31.62 40.75 -4.90
CA GLY A 485 31.95 39.45 -4.34
C GLY A 485 31.16 39.05 -3.06
N GLN A 486 30.22 39.88 -2.61
CA GLN A 486 29.37 39.55 -1.44
C GLN A 486 28.04 38.93 -1.89
N MET A 487 27.59 37.95 -1.13
CA MET A 487 26.26 37.35 -1.33
C MET A 487 25.16 38.32 -0.93
N GLN A 488 24.34 38.72 -1.88
CA GLN A 488 23.19 39.60 -1.66
C GLN A 488 21.88 38.87 -1.95
N ILE A 489 20.80 39.30 -1.29
CA ILE A 489 19.47 38.79 -1.56
C ILE A 489 19.02 39.24 -2.95
N ASP A 490 18.66 38.30 -3.81
CA ASP A 490 17.97 38.60 -5.05
C ASP A 490 16.49 38.88 -4.75
N GLN A 491 16.12 40.16 -4.77
CA GLN A 491 14.77 40.60 -4.46
C GLN A 491 13.73 40.10 -5.47
N ASN A 492 14.13 39.77 -6.71
CA ASN A 492 13.21 39.28 -7.74
C ASN A 492 12.89 37.79 -7.57
N GLU A 493 13.71 37.08 -6.78
CA GLU A 493 13.55 35.63 -6.58
C GLU A 493 13.19 35.24 -5.13
N ILE A 494 12.69 36.18 -4.32
CA ILE A 494 12.02 35.83 -3.07
C ILE A 494 10.58 35.49 -3.39
N ARG A 495 10.19 34.25 -3.06
CA ARG A 495 8.85 33.78 -3.43
C ARG A 495 8.16 33.05 -2.28
N ARG A 496 6.85 33.24 -2.21
CA ARG A 496 5.94 32.49 -1.33
C ARG A 496 4.82 31.91 -2.16
N ASP A 497 4.64 30.60 -2.09
CA ASP A 497 3.62 29.88 -2.83
C ASP A 497 2.63 29.25 -1.87
N PHE A 498 1.34 29.46 -2.12
CA PHE A 498 0.24 28.81 -1.41
C PHE A 498 -0.52 27.96 -2.40
N MET A 499 -0.49 26.65 -2.22
CA MET A 499 -1.11 25.73 -3.17
C MET A 499 -2.09 24.84 -2.42
N LYS A 500 -3.31 24.73 -2.93
CA LYS A 500 -4.33 23.85 -2.39
C LYS A 500 -5.04 23.14 -3.54
N LEU A 501 -5.09 21.82 -3.45
CA LEU A 501 -5.84 20.98 -4.36
C LEU A 501 -6.89 20.22 -3.56
N ARG A 502 -8.12 20.17 -4.05
CA ARG A 502 -9.18 19.31 -3.54
C ARG A 502 -9.85 18.59 -4.70
N GLU A 503 -10.05 17.32 -4.52
CA GLU A 503 -10.72 16.49 -5.51
C GLU A 503 -11.70 15.56 -4.80
N HIS A 504 -12.90 15.43 -5.35
CA HIS A 504 -13.94 14.54 -4.87
C HIS A 504 -14.36 13.63 -6.00
N ILE A 505 -14.47 12.34 -5.74
CA ILE A 505 -15.01 11.37 -6.69
C ILE A 505 -16.16 10.63 -6.03
N ALA A 506 -17.30 10.58 -6.72
CA ALA A 506 -18.39 9.68 -6.39
C ALA A 506 -18.49 8.64 -7.51
N SER A 507 -18.57 7.37 -7.16
CA SER A 507 -18.71 6.26 -8.11
C SER A 507 -19.81 5.32 -7.69
N ALA A 508 -20.46 4.68 -8.65
CA ALA A 508 -21.43 3.62 -8.40
C ALA A 508 -21.39 2.58 -9.52
N GLY A 509 -21.51 1.31 -9.14
CA GLY A 509 -21.52 0.18 -10.05
C GLY A 509 -22.62 -0.82 -9.71
N ILE A 510 -23.12 -1.49 -10.71
CA ILE A 510 -24.01 -2.64 -10.56
C ILE A 510 -23.70 -3.65 -11.66
N ASN A 511 -23.49 -4.90 -11.29
CA ASN A 511 -23.18 -5.99 -12.20
C ASN A 511 -24.06 -7.19 -11.91
N TYR A 512 -24.43 -7.89 -12.96
CA TYR A 512 -25.10 -9.19 -12.89
C TYR A 512 -24.30 -10.20 -13.71
N SER A 513 -23.97 -11.33 -13.11
CA SER A 513 -23.26 -12.43 -13.77
C SER A 513 -24.05 -13.72 -13.65
N CYS A 514 -24.18 -14.48 -14.74
CA CYS A 514 -24.83 -15.79 -14.75
C CYS A 514 -24.13 -16.74 -15.73
N THR A 515 -24.22 -18.04 -15.44
CA THR A 515 -23.76 -19.11 -16.34
C THR A 515 -24.94 -19.55 -17.19
N LEU A 516 -24.84 -19.41 -18.51
CA LEU A 516 -25.95 -19.63 -19.45
C LEU A 516 -26.30 -21.11 -19.64
N ARG A 517 -25.41 -22.04 -19.30
CA ARG A 517 -25.59 -23.46 -19.49
C ARG A 517 -24.83 -24.26 -18.43
N GLU A 518 -25.50 -24.62 -17.37
CA GLU A 518 -24.94 -25.48 -16.32
C GLU A 518 -24.87 -26.93 -16.80
N GLY A 519 -23.82 -27.68 -16.37
CA GLY A 519 -23.66 -29.09 -16.68
C GLY A 519 -23.13 -29.42 -18.08
N SER A 520 -22.67 -28.45 -18.88
CA SER A 520 -22.03 -28.63 -20.17
C SER A 520 -20.53 -28.43 -20.09
N SER A 521 -19.75 -29.17 -20.91
CA SER A 521 -18.31 -28.91 -21.09
C SER A 521 -18.01 -27.51 -21.62
N PHE A 522 -19.01 -26.84 -22.18
CA PHE A 522 -18.99 -25.45 -22.61
C PHE A 522 -20.08 -24.70 -21.84
N ALA A 523 -19.69 -24.02 -20.76
CA ALA A 523 -20.55 -23.22 -19.90
C ALA A 523 -20.21 -21.73 -20.06
N PRO A 524 -20.80 -21.01 -21.03
CA PRO A 524 -20.52 -19.59 -21.22
C PRO A 524 -21.08 -18.76 -20.07
N GLU A 525 -20.25 -17.89 -19.51
CA GLU A 525 -20.64 -16.91 -18.49
C GLU A 525 -21.03 -15.60 -19.18
N LEU A 526 -22.22 -15.09 -18.85
CA LEU A 526 -22.67 -13.76 -19.25
C LEU A 526 -22.53 -12.81 -18.07
N LYS A 527 -21.86 -11.69 -18.30
CA LYS A 527 -21.78 -10.61 -17.32
C LYS A 527 -22.25 -9.32 -17.94
N VAL A 528 -23.17 -8.63 -17.28
CA VAL A 528 -23.72 -7.34 -17.71
C VAL A 528 -23.64 -6.39 -16.54
N GLY A 529 -23.19 -5.16 -16.78
CA GLY A 529 -23.04 -4.17 -15.72
C GLY A 529 -23.16 -2.75 -16.21
N LEU A 530 -23.34 -1.86 -15.25
CA LEU A 530 -23.31 -0.41 -15.42
C LEU A 530 -22.37 0.16 -14.37
N TYR A 531 -21.53 1.10 -14.78
CA TYR A 531 -20.65 1.86 -13.91
C TYR A 531 -20.74 3.34 -14.26
N GLY A 532 -20.77 4.18 -13.24
CA GLY A 532 -20.74 5.62 -13.37
C GLY A 532 -19.80 6.26 -12.38
N GLU A 533 -19.12 7.31 -12.80
CA GLU A 533 -18.17 8.08 -11.99
C GLU A 533 -18.39 9.57 -12.25
N SER A 534 -18.36 10.37 -11.19
CA SER A 534 -18.45 11.82 -11.23
C SER A 534 -17.29 12.44 -10.46
N LEU A 535 -16.52 13.28 -11.15
CA LEU A 535 -15.46 14.09 -10.55
C LEU A 535 -16.01 15.50 -10.28
N LEU A 536 -15.81 15.97 -9.06
CA LEU A 536 -16.19 17.30 -8.62
C LEU A 536 -14.91 18.05 -8.21
N PHE A 537 -14.61 19.12 -8.91
CA PHE A 537 -13.58 20.09 -8.54
C PHE A 537 -14.30 21.29 -7.91
N PRO A 538 -14.06 21.59 -6.62
CA PRO A 538 -14.66 22.77 -5.96
C PRO A 538 -13.99 24.07 -6.39
#